data_a73266bd8758372c5dd9594bed433578
#
_entry.id   a73266bd8758372c5dd9594bed433578
#
_cell.length_a   1.000
_cell.length_b   1.000
_cell.length_c   1.000
_cell.angle_alpha   90.00
_cell.angle_beta   90.00
_cell.angle_gamma   90.00
#
_symmetry.space_group_name_H-M   'P 1'
#
loop_
_entity.id
_entity.type
_entity.pdbx_description
1 polymer ?
#
loop_
_entity_poly.entity_id
_entity_poly.type
_entity_poly.pdbx_seq_one_letter_code
_entity_poly.pdbx_strand_id
1 'polypeptide(L)'
;MRPINLLDPFCGTGVILQEALLMGYGVIGTDIEPRMVEYSRTNLEWFKAKFKLPANDYRLDVADATTHNWDYQFTLIASETYLGRPFTNYPGSDLLAQTINDCNLILRKFLINIRDQLSPGTRLCLAVPAWQVDTGVFKHLSFIDRLSDLGYNRVSFKHVMSDHLLYYRENQIVGRELLVLIRK
;
A
#
# COMPACT_ATOMS: atom_id res chain seq x y z
N MET A 1 11.25 14.42 20.11
CA MET A 1 10.16 13.86 19.24
C MET A 1 10.34 12.35 19.21
N ARG A 2 9.27 11.56 19.25
CA ARG A 2 9.40 10.11 19.00
C ARG A 2 9.80 9.91 17.54
N PRO A 3 10.68 8.96 17.21
CA PRO A 3 11.02 8.68 15.83
C PRO A 3 9.75 8.29 15.07
N ILE A 4 9.59 8.84 13.88
CA ILE A 4 8.49 8.46 12.98
C ILE A 4 8.87 7.13 12.36
N ASN A 5 8.06 6.10 12.59
CA ASN A 5 8.21 4.81 11.95
C ASN A 5 7.07 4.63 10.94
N LEU A 6 7.43 4.31 9.72
CA LEU A 6 6.51 4.00 8.63
C LEU A 6 6.40 2.48 8.48
N LEU A 7 5.16 1.99 8.38
CA LEU A 7 4.88 0.61 8.01
C LEU A 7 4.46 0.53 6.53
N ASP A 8 5.11 -0.38 5.78
CA ASP A 8 4.65 -0.86 4.47
C ASP A 8 4.29 -2.35 4.56
N PRO A 9 3.00 -2.70 4.67
CA PRO A 9 2.53 -4.08 4.84
C PRO A 9 2.52 -4.92 3.55
N PHE A 10 2.86 -4.34 2.39
CA PHE A 10 3.00 -4.99 1.09
C PHE A 10 4.29 -4.52 0.42
N CYS A 11 5.41 -4.61 1.13
CA CYS A 11 6.63 -3.87 0.79
C CYS A 11 7.29 -4.29 -0.53
N GLY A 12 6.97 -5.47 -1.07
CA GLY A 12 7.56 -5.95 -2.31
C GLY A 12 9.09 -5.89 -2.27
N THR A 13 9.69 -5.14 -3.18
CA THR A 13 11.15 -4.94 -3.25
C THR A 13 11.67 -3.75 -2.44
N GLY A 14 10.82 -3.12 -1.62
CA GLY A 14 11.21 -2.10 -0.64
C GLY A 14 11.35 -0.67 -1.16
N VAL A 15 10.70 -0.31 -2.27
CA VAL A 15 10.83 1.04 -2.87
C VAL A 15 10.31 2.12 -1.92
N ILE A 16 9.13 1.95 -1.34
CA ILE A 16 8.56 2.91 -0.37
C ILE A 16 9.43 3.02 0.88
N LEU A 17 10.00 1.89 1.32
CA LEU A 17 10.91 1.88 2.48
C LEU A 17 12.19 2.69 2.20
N GLN A 18 12.75 2.60 0.99
CA GLN A 18 13.93 3.38 0.58
C GLN A 18 13.63 4.89 0.62
N GLU A 19 12.49 5.31 0.04
CA GLU A 19 12.08 6.71 0.06
C GLU A 19 11.85 7.23 1.48
N ALA A 20 11.22 6.44 2.34
CA ALA A 20 10.99 6.80 3.73
C ALA A 20 12.30 6.94 4.53
N LEU A 21 13.29 6.08 4.27
CA LEU A 21 14.62 6.19 4.88
C LEU A 21 15.33 7.49 4.48
N LEU A 22 15.21 7.93 3.21
CA LEU A 22 15.75 9.23 2.76
C LEU A 22 15.10 10.41 3.48
N MET A 23 13.83 10.27 3.87
CA MET A 23 13.11 11.26 4.66
C MET A 23 13.46 11.22 6.15
N GLY A 24 14.34 10.31 6.57
CA GLY A 24 14.79 10.16 7.97
C GLY A 24 13.80 9.40 8.85
N TYR A 25 12.91 8.59 8.26
CA TYR A 25 11.98 7.73 9.01
C TYR A 25 12.61 6.37 9.29
N GLY A 26 12.29 5.77 10.44
CA GLY A 26 12.44 4.34 10.63
C GLY A 26 11.39 3.60 9.79
N VAL A 27 11.71 2.42 9.28
CA VAL A 27 10.80 1.69 8.40
C VAL A 27 10.59 0.25 8.84
N ILE A 28 9.37 -0.23 8.65
CA ILE A 28 8.95 -1.61 8.88
C ILE A 28 8.30 -2.07 7.58
N GLY A 29 8.82 -3.13 6.97
CA GLY A 29 8.28 -3.73 5.76
C GLY A 29 7.86 -5.16 6.00
N THR A 30 6.69 -5.55 5.48
CA THR A 30 6.28 -6.95 5.41
C THR A 30 5.77 -7.30 4.02
N ASP A 31 5.96 -8.54 3.63
CA ASP A 31 5.38 -9.10 2.41
C ASP A 31 5.05 -10.57 2.64
N ILE A 32 4.02 -11.07 1.98
CA ILE A 32 3.62 -12.48 2.09
C ILE A 32 4.61 -13.41 1.35
N GLU A 33 5.32 -12.88 0.35
CA GLU A 33 6.26 -13.63 -0.47
C GLU A 33 7.69 -13.50 0.11
N PRO A 34 8.29 -14.58 0.65
CA PRO A 34 9.61 -14.52 1.29
C PRO A 34 10.70 -13.96 0.38
N ARG A 35 10.62 -14.24 -0.93
CA ARG A 35 11.57 -13.75 -1.92
C ARG A 35 11.51 -12.23 -2.07
N MET A 36 10.33 -11.60 -1.91
CA MET A 36 10.21 -10.14 -1.95
C MET A 36 10.87 -9.51 -0.73
N VAL A 37 10.71 -10.10 0.44
CA VAL A 37 11.38 -9.65 1.67
C VAL A 37 12.91 -9.72 1.53
N GLU A 38 13.45 -10.76 0.90
CA GLU A 38 14.89 -10.88 0.66
C GLU A 38 15.39 -9.86 -0.36
N TYR A 39 14.63 -9.58 -1.42
CA TYR A 39 14.95 -8.52 -2.37
C TYR A 39 14.90 -7.14 -1.67
N SER A 40 13.91 -6.88 -0.83
CA SER A 40 13.85 -5.67 -0.01
C SER A 40 15.10 -5.53 0.85
N ARG A 41 15.53 -6.59 1.52
CA ARG A 41 16.74 -6.60 2.36
C ARG A 41 17.98 -6.20 1.56
N THR A 42 18.21 -6.87 0.44
CA THR A 42 19.34 -6.59 -0.45
C THR A 42 19.31 -5.15 -0.95
N ASN A 43 18.15 -4.67 -1.37
CA ASN A 43 17.98 -3.30 -1.86
C ASN A 43 18.23 -2.26 -0.76
N LEU A 44 17.72 -2.47 0.45
CA LEU A 44 17.89 -1.55 1.57
C LEU A 44 19.34 -1.51 2.05
N GLU A 45 20.04 -2.64 2.11
CA GLU A 45 21.46 -2.68 2.46
C GLU A 45 22.32 -1.91 1.45
N TRP A 46 22.10 -2.16 0.15
CA TRP A 46 22.77 -1.39 -0.89
C TRP A 46 22.46 0.11 -0.80
N PHE A 47 21.18 0.45 -0.62
CA PHE A 47 20.72 1.82 -0.53
C PHE A 47 21.32 2.57 0.66
N LYS A 48 21.34 1.94 1.83
CA LYS A 48 21.94 2.51 3.04
C LYS A 48 23.44 2.74 2.89
N ALA A 49 24.15 1.79 2.30
CA ALA A 49 25.59 1.94 2.01
C ALA A 49 25.84 3.11 1.05
N LYS A 50 25.05 3.22 -0.01
CA LYS A 50 25.17 4.28 -1.03
C LYS A 50 24.93 5.67 -0.47
N PHE A 51 23.90 5.83 0.36
CA PHE A 51 23.50 7.13 0.93
C PHE A 51 24.05 7.38 2.34
N LYS A 52 24.89 6.49 2.87
CA LYS A 52 25.49 6.56 4.22
C LYS A 52 24.44 6.76 5.33
N LEU A 53 23.33 6.05 5.23
CA LEU A 53 22.25 6.11 6.22
C LEU A 53 22.60 5.30 7.47
N PRO A 54 22.01 5.61 8.65
CA PRO A 54 22.26 4.88 9.90
C PRO A 54 21.99 3.38 9.81
N ALA A 55 22.68 2.58 10.65
CA ALA A 55 22.70 1.13 10.52
C ALA A 55 21.35 0.42 10.86
N ASN A 56 20.54 0.99 11.75
CA ASN A 56 19.45 0.23 12.42
C ASN A 56 18.02 0.75 12.15
N ASP A 57 17.75 1.34 10.98
CA ASP A 57 16.50 2.05 10.75
C ASP A 57 15.45 1.23 10.01
N TYR A 58 15.64 -0.09 9.81
CA TYR A 58 14.63 -0.90 9.14
C TYR A 58 14.40 -2.27 9.80
N ARG A 59 13.18 -2.78 9.65
CA ARG A 59 12.76 -4.15 9.97
C ARG A 59 12.03 -4.75 8.79
N LEU A 60 12.28 -6.04 8.52
CA LEU A 60 11.64 -6.79 7.44
C LEU A 60 11.24 -8.16 7.93
N ASP A 61 9.97 -8.51 7.74
CA ASP A 61 9.41 -9.81 8.11
C ASP A 61 8.53 -10.39 6.99
N VAL A 62 8.48 -11.72 6.90
CA VAL A 62 7.52 -12.41 6.03
C VAL A 62 6.18 -12.49 6.76
N ALA A 63 5.14 -11.87 6.21
CA ALA A 63 3.83 -11.84 6.86
C ALA A 63 2.67 -11.65 5.88
N ASP A 64 1.53 -12.25 6.20
CA ASP A 64 0.26 -11.97 5.54
C ASP A 64 -0.40 -10.75 6.20
N ALA A 65 -0.47 -9.63 5.49
CA ALA A 65 -1.04 -8.37 5.97
C ALA A 65 -2.51 -8.49 6.41
N THR A 66 -3.22 -9.52 5.96
CA THR A 66 -4.64 -9.74 6.30
C THR A 66 -4.85 -10.34 7.70
N THR A 67 -3.78 -10.87 8.33
CA THR A 67 -3.86 -11.58 9.62
C THR A 67 -2.72 -11.25 10.59
N HIS A 68 -1.65 -10.64 10.09
CA HIS A 68 -0.46 -10.36 10.89
C HIS A 68 -0.71 -9.33 11.99
N ASN A 69 -0.10 -9.55 13.16
CA ASN A 69 -0.02 -8.58 14.25
C ASN A 69 1.39 -7.99 14.29
N TRP A 70 1.50 -6.67 14.03
CA TRP A 70 2.78 -5.97 14.07
C TRP A 70 3.11 -5.57 15.52
N ASP A 71 4.00 -6.31 16.17
CA ASP A 71 4.46 -6.03 17.54
C ASP A 71 5.42 -4.81 17.62
N TYR A 72 5.36 -3.94 16.62
CA TYR A 72 6.21 -2.76 16.50
C TYR A 72 5.40 -1.48 16.56
N GLN A 73 6.00 -0.42 17.12
CA GLN A 73 5.37 0.89 17.09
C GLN A 73 5.62 1.56 15.74
N PHE A 74 4.57 1.85 15.03
CA PHE A 74 4.56 2.69 13.83
C PHE A 74 3.52 3.80 13.97
N THR A 75 3.74 4.91 13.28
CA THR A 75 2.92 6.13 13.41
C THR A 75 2.17 6.46 12.13
N LEU A 76 2.55 5.85 11.02
CA LEU A 76 1.89 6.01 9.72
C LEU A 76 2.11 4.78 8.85
N ILE A 77 1.25 4.64 7.84
CA ILE A 77 1.31 3.57 6.85
C ILE A 77 1.40 4.21 5.47
N ALA A 78 2.32 3.73 4.64
CA ALA A 78 2.34 4.01 3.22
C ALA A 78 2.64 2.72 2.46
N SER A 79 1.84 2.40 1.43
CA SER A 79 1.96 1.15 0.72
C SER A 79 1.38 1.21 -0.69
N GLU A 80 2.04 0.58 -1.65
CA GLU A 80 1.37 0.11 -2.86
C GLU A 80 0.81 -1.29 -2.53
N THR A 81 -0.50 -1.42 -2.52
CA THR A 81 -1.17 -2.65 -2.10
C THR A 81 -1.15 -3.70 -3.21
N TYR A 82 -1.69 -4.90 -2.94
CA TYR A 82 -1.83 -5.91 -3.98
C TYR A 82 -2.66 -5.39 -5.15
N LEU A 83 -2.07 -5.37 -6.34
CA LEU A 83 -2.66 -4.82 -7.57
C LEU A 83 -3.42 -5.86 -8.40
N GLY A 84 -3.51 -7.09 -7.92
CA GLY A 84 -4.04 -8.22 -8.66
C GLY A 84 -2.96 -8.94 -9.46
N ARG A 85 -3.38 -9.96 -10.21
CA ARG A 85 -2.47 -10.68 -11.12
C ARG A 85 -2.05 -9.78 -12.28
N PRO A 86 -0.81 -9.90 -12.76
CA PRO A 86 -0.37 -9.13 -13.92
C PRO A 86 -1.11 -9.57 -15.19
N PHE A 87 -1.50 -8.59 -16.01
CA PHE A 87 -2.12 -8.82 -17.32
C PHE A 87 -1.14 -8.40 -18.42
N THR A 88 -0.88 -9.30 -19.38
CA THR A 88 -0.13 -8.98 -20.60
C THR A 88 -1.03 -8.44 -21.72
N ASN A 89 -2.30 -8.84 -21.70
CA ASN A 89 -3.35 -8.37 -22.60
C ASN A 89 -4.60 -8.03 -21.77
N TYR A 90 -5.52 -7.30 -22.36
CA TYR A 90 -6.78 -6.97 -21.71
C TYR A 90 -7.55 -8.25 -21.32
N PRO A 91 -7.88 -8.45 -20.05
CA PRO A 91 -8.55 -9.67 -19.59
C PRO A 91 -10.00 -9.71 -20.05
N GLY A 92 -10.55 -10.91 -20.23
CA GLY A 92 -11.99 -11.08 -20.38
C GLY A 92 -12.75 -10.62 -19.14
N SER A 93 -14.03 -10.30 -19.30
CA SER A 93 -14.90 -9.74 -18.25
C SER A 93 -14.90 -10.54 -16.95
N ASP A 94 -14.95 -11.87 -17.05
CA ASP A 94 -15.02 -12.76 -15.88
C ASP A 94 -13.72 -12.79 -15.10
N LEU A 95 -12.58 -12.84 -15.80
CA LEU A 95 -11.25 -12.80 -15.19
C LEU A 95 -11.00 -11.45 -14.52
N LEU A 96 -11.42 -10.36 -15.15
CA LEU A 96 -11.33 -9.02 -14.56
C LEU A 96 -12.20 -8.93 -13.30
N ALA A 97 -13.45 -9.39 -13.36
CA ALA A 97 -14.36 -9.39 -12.22
C ALA A 97 -13.81 -10.20 -11.04
N GLN A 98 -13.26 -11.40 -11.32
CA GLN A 98 -12.60 -12.21 -10.29
C GLN A 98 -11.41 -11.48 -9.66
N THR A 99 -10.52 -10.88 -10.48
CA THR A 99 -9.35 -10.15 -9.98
C THR A 99 -9.75 -8.97 -9.10
N ILE A 100 -10.78 -8.21 -9.49
CA ILE A 100 -11.33 -7.11 -8.69
C ILE A 100 -11.87 -7.62 -7.35
N ASN A 101 -12.61 -8.73 -7.36
CA ASN A 101 -13.14 -9.33 -6.13
C ASN A 101 -12.03 -9.81 -5.19
N ASP A 102 -10.98 -10.43 -5.73
CA ASP A 102 -9.82 -10.86 -4.95
C ASP A 102 -9.11 -9.67 -4.29
N CYS A 103 -8.88 -8.60 -5.05
CA CYS A 103 -8.30 -7.36 -4.51
C CYS A 103 -9.20 -6.71 -3.45
N ASN A 104 -10.52 -6.63 -3.69
CA ASN A 104 -11.46 -6.13 -2.68
C ASN A 104 -11.40 -6.94 -1.39
N LEU A 105 -11.35 -8.26 -1.49
CA LEU A 105 -11.31 -9.15 -0.32
C LEU A 105 -10.02 -8.97 0.49
N ILE A 106 -8.87 -8.98 -0.19
CA ILE A 106 -7.56 -8.83 0.45
C ILE A 106 -7.47 -7.46 1.16
N LEU A 107 -7.79 -6.37 0.45
CA LEU A 107 -7.64 -5.04 1.01
C LEU A 107 -8.64 -4.75 2.12
N ARG A 108 -9.87 -5.26 2.00
CA ARG A 108 -10.84 -5.17 3.09
C ARG A 108 -10.38 -5.91 4.34
N LYS A 109 -9.86 -7.15 4.19
CA LYS A 109 -9.30 -7.92 5.31
C LYS A 109 -8.12 -7.21 5.96
N PHE A 110 -7.20 -6.69 5.14
CA PHE A 110 -6.08 -5.89 5.63
C PHE A 110 -6.55 -4.69 6.46
N LEU A 111 -7.48 -3.87 5.93
CA LEU A 111 -7.98 -2.69 6.64
C LEU A 111 -8.68 -3.05 7.96
N ILE A 112 -9.41 -4.17 8.02
CA ILE A 112 -10.02 -4.67 9.25
C ILE A 112 -8.93 -5.10 10.24
N ASN A 113 -7.95 -5.87 9.80
CA ASN A 113 -6.87 -6.37 10.64
C ASN A 113 -6.04 -5.21 11.23
N ILE A 114 -5.58 -4.30 10.38
CA ILE A 114 -4.72 -3.20 10.83
C ILE A 114 -5.46 -2.17 11.69
N ARG A 115 -6.79 -1.99 11.48
CA ARG A 115 -7.61 -1.06 12.24
C ARG A 115 -7.44 -1.23 13.74
N ASP A 116 -7.45 -2.46 14.20
CA ASP A 116 -7.44 -2.78 15.63
C ASP A 116 -6.03 -2.63 16.25
N GLN A 117 -5.02 -2.39 15.42
CA GLN A 117 -3.63 -2.13 15.79
C GLN A 117 -3.25 -0.64 15.68
N LEU A 118 -4.17 0.21 15.18
CA LEU A 118 -3.95 1.64 14.99
C LEU A 118 -4.60 2.47 16.10
N SER A 119 -3.89 3.51 16.54
CA SER A 119 -4.51 4.57 17.34
C SER A 119 -5.44 5.43 16.47
N PRO A 120 -6.55 5.95 17.02
CA PRO A 120 -7.37 6.94 16.33
C PRO A 120 -6.52 8.12 15.83
N GLY A 121 -6.82 8.60 14.64
CA GLY A 121 -6.06 9.68 14.01
C GLY A 121 -4.83 9.21 13.20
N THR A 122 -4.44 7.94 13.27
CA THR A 122 -3.36 7.40 12.43
C THR A 122 -3.71 7.53 10.96
N ARG A 123 -2.72 7.96 10.17
CA ARG A 123 -2.87 8.18 8.72
C ARG A 123 -2.31 6.99 7.93
N LEU A 124 -3.06 6.65 6.87
CA LEU A 124 -2.65 5.65 5.88
C LEU A 124 -2.65 6.32 4.50
N CYS A 125 -1.61 6.09 3.73
CA CYS A 125 -1.53 6.47 2.31
C CYS A 125 -1.37 5.19 1.50
N LEU A 126 -2.40 4.80 0.75
CA LEU A 126 -2.46 3.54 0.02
C LEU A 126 -2.62 3.81 -1.47
N ALA A 127 -1.76 3.22 -2.30
CA ALA A 127 -1.98 3.13 -3.73
C ALA A 127 -2.69 1.80 -4.02
N VAL A 128 -3.98 1.88 -4.37
CA VAL A 128 -4.82 0.71 -4.63
C VAL A 128 -5.09 0.55 -6.12
N PRO A 129 -5.39 -0.67 -6.62
CA PRO A 129 -5.63 -0.87 -8.04
C PRO A 129 -6.93 -0.23 -8.52
N ALA A 130 -6.88 0.32 -9.74
CA ALA A 130 -8.04 0.66 -10.56
C ALA A 130 -7.79 0.17 -11.98
N TRP A 131 -8.79 -0.43 -12.62
CA TRP A 131 -8.64 -1.08 -13.93
C TRP A 131 -9.25 -0.24 -15.03
N GLN A 132 -8.46 0.11 -16.03
CA GLN A 132 -8.94 0.79 -17.21
C GLN A 132 -9.86 -0.15 -18.00
N VAL A 133 -11.12 0.22 -18.16
CA VAL A 133 -12.14 -0.57 -18.90
C VAL A 133 -12.48 0.04 -20.26
N ASP A 134 -12.16 1.32 -20.42
CA ASP A 134 -12.22 2.06 -21.68
C ASP A 134 -11.25 3.25 -21.58
N THR A 135 -11.02 3.97 -22.66
CA THR A 135 -10.14 5.15 -22.69
C THR A 135 -10.57 6.17 -21.63
N GLY A 136 -9.74 6.34 -20.61
CA GLY A 136 -10.00 7.27 -19.50
C GLY A 136 -11.08 6.81 -18.51
N VAL A 137 -11.65 5.61 -18.68
CA VAL A 137 -12.68 5.05 -17.78
C VAL A 137 -12.09 3.94 -16.93
N PHE A 138 -12.17 4.08 -15.62
CA PHE A 138 -11.62 3.13 -14.66
C PHE A 138 -12.69 2.49 -13.78
N LYS A 139 -12.49 1.22 -13.50
CA LYS A 139 -13.27 0.47 -12.52
C LYS A 139 -12.49 0.41 -11.22
N HIS A 140 -13.10 0.93 -10.16
CA HIS A 140 -12.50 1.06 -8.82
C HIS A 140 -12.90 -0.10 -7.91
N LEU A 141 -12.23 -0.22 -6.78
CA LEU A 141 -12.57 -1.17 -5.73
C LEU A 141 -13.82 -0.71 -4.99
N SER A 142 -14.82 -1.57 -4.87
CA SER A 142 -16.13 -1.22 -4.30
C SER A 142 -16.13 -0.92 -2.81
N PHE A 143 -15.12 -1.38 -2.05
CA PHE A 143 -15.03 -1.06 -0.61
C PHE A 143 -14.71 0.41 -0.34
N ILE A 144 -14.18 1.15 -1.33
CA ILE A 144 -13.83 2.56 -1.19
C ILE A 144 -15.04 3.41 -0.81
N ASP A 145 -16.23 3.06 -1.32
CA ASP A 145 -17.49 3.75 -0.99
C ASP A 145 -17.99 3.46 0.44
N ARG A 146 -17.40 2.45 1.10
CA ARG A 146 -17.80 1.99 2.43
C ARG A 146 -16.67 2.03 3.47
N LEU A 147 -15.67 2.87 3.26
CA LEU A 147 -14.54 3.04 4.19
C LEU A 147 -14.97 3.43 5.60
N SER A 148 -16.06 4.18 5.71
CA SER A 148 -16.65 4.57 6.99
C SER A 148 -17.08 3.36 7.84
N ASP A 149 -17.63 2.33 7.20
CA ASP A 149 -18.05 1.08 7.84
C ASP A 149 -16.85 0.27 8.34
N LEU A 150 -15.69 0.45 7.70
CA LEU A 150 -14.44 -0.18 8.10
C LEU A 150 -13.68 0.58 9.20
N GLY A 151 -14.19 1.73 9.62
CA GLY A 151 -13.58 2.56 10.67
C GLY A 151 -12.57 3.59 10.17
N TYR A 152 -12.70 4.02 8.92
CA TYR A 152 -11.82 5.02 8.32
C TYR A 152 -12.60 6.19 7.71
N ASN A 153 -11.97 7.37 7.74
CA ASN A 153 -12.40 8.52 6.95
C ASN A 153 -11.43 8.71 5.77
N ARG A 154 -11.94 8.89 4.56
CA ARG A 154 -11.13 9.31 3.41
C ARG A 154 -10.85 10.81 3.53
N VAL A 155 -9.59 11.20 3.34
CA VAL A 155 -9.18 12.61 3.28
C VAL A 155 -9.52 13.15 1.90
N SER A 156 -10.27 14.26 1.87
CA SER A 156 -10.49 15.04 0.67
C SER A 156 -9.50 16.20 0.60
N PHE A 157 -8.93 16.44 -0.56
CA PHE A 157 -7.99 17.54 -0.77
C PHE A 157 -8.72 18.74 -1.37
N LYS A 158 -8.46 19.93 -0.83
CA LYS A 158 -9.16 21.17 -1.24
C LYS A 158 -8.97 21.53 -2.72
N HIS A 159 -7.83 21.19 -3.30
CA HIS A 159 -7.43 21.61 -4.65
C HIS A 159 -7.14 20.43 -5.60
N VAL A 160 -7.50 19.22 -5.22
CA VAL A 160 -7.26 18.01 -6.00
C VAL A 160 -8.58 17.22 -6.06
N MET A 161 -9.09 16.99 -7.26
CA MET A 161 -10.25 16.13 -7.45
C MET A 161 -9.83 14.66 -7.38
N SER A 162 -10.78 13.76 -7.13
CA SER A 162 -10.50 12.33 -6.94
C SER A 162 -9.88 11.67 -8.18
N ASP A 163 -10.25 12.10 -9.37
CA ASP A 163 -9.70 11.64 -10.65
C ASP A 163 -8.23 12.04 -10.85
N HIS A 164 -7.77 13.14 -10.24
CA HIS A 164 -6.36 13.51 -10.21
C HIS A 164 -5.49 12.67 -9.27
N LEU A 165 -6.12 11.84 -8.43
CA LEU A 165 -5.44 10.91 -7.54
C LEU A 165 -5.25 9.53 -8.19
N LEU A 166 -5.57 9.39 -9.46
CA LEU A 166 -5.38 8.18 -10.24
C LEU A 166 -4.11 8.32 -11.11
N TYR A 167 -3.11 7.49 -10.81
CA TYR A 167 -1.89 7.39 -11.61
C TYR A 167 -1.92 6.16 -12.50
N TYR A 168 -1.70 6.33 -13.78
CA TYR A 168 -1.54 5.24 -14.76
C TYR A 168 -0.59 5.67 -15.88
N ARG A 169 0.03 4.70 -16.52
CA ARG A 169 0.82 4.91 -17.74
C ARG A 169 -0.03 4.56 -18.95
N GLU A 170 0.25 5.21 -20.06
CA GLU A 170 -0.28 4.82 -21.36
C GLU A 170 -0.04 3.32 -21.59
N ASN A 171 -1.02 2.58 -22.07
CA ASN A 171 -1.02 1.13 -22.28
C ASN A 171 -0.97 0.25 -21.00
N GLN A 172 -1.14 0.80 -19.80
CA GLN A 172 -1.34 -0.01 -18.60
C GLN A 172 -2.82 -0.27 -18.33
N ILE A 173 -3.16 -1.53 -18.11
CA ILE A 173 -4.53 -1.96 -17.75
C ILE A 173 -4.84 -1.58 -16.29
N VAL A 174 -3.84 -1.62 -15.42
CA VAL A 174 -3.99 -1.36 -13.98
C VAL A 174 -3.34 -0.04 -13.62
N GLY A 175 -4.14 0.94 -13.26
CA GLY A 175 -3.73 2.19 -12.60
C GLY A 175 -3.64 2.03 -11.08
N ARG A 176 -3.17 3.08 -10.42
CA ARG A 176 -3.08 3.20 -8.95
C ARG A 176 -3.93 4.37 -8.51
N GLU A 177 -4.98 4.11 -7.76
CA GLU A 177 -5.74 5.16 -7.08
C GLU A 177 -5.12 5.43 -5.71
N LEU A 178 -4.79 6.69 -5.43
CA LEU A 178 -4.23 7.10 -4.15
C LEU A 178 -5.35 7.37 -3.15
N LEU A 179 -5.36 6.59 -2.07
CA LEU A 179 -6.27 6.76 -0.95
C LEU A 179 -5.49 7.26 0.26
N VAL A 180 -5.87 8.43 0.78
CA VAL A 180 -5.40 8.89 2.08
C VAL A 180 -6.53 8.73 3.08
N LEU A 181 -6.27 7.93 4.12
CA LEU A 181 -7.24 7.54 5.13
C LEU A 181 -6.81 8.01 6.51
N ILE A 182 -7.78 8.26 7.38
CA ILE A 182 -7.57 8.50 8.81
C ILE A 182 -8.38 7.47 9.58
N ARG A 183 -7.74 6.78 10.54
CA ARG A 183 -8.41 5.89 11.50
C ARG A 183 -9.34 6.71 12.40
N LYS A 184 -10.61 6.32 12.51
CA LYS A 184 -11.61 6.93 13.40
C LYS A 184 -11.30 6.71 14.87
#